data_b4afa421997cd2e2312becb3cc3b98bf
#
_entry.id   b4afa421997cd2e2312becb3cc3b98bf
#
_cell.length_a   1.000
_cell.length_b   1.000
_cell.length_c   1.000
_cell.angle_alpha   90.00
_cell.angle_beta   90.00
_cell.angle_gamma   90.00
#
_symmetry.space_group_name_H-M   'P 1'
#
loop_
_entity.id
_entity.type
_entity.pdbx_description
1 polymer ?
#
loop_
_entity_poly.entity_id
_entity_poly.type
_entity_poly.pdbx_seq_one_letter_code
_entity_poly.pdbx_strand_id
1 'polypeptide(L)'
;MKALQYRTVGAAPEVVTVPDPEPGPGQVLLKVTAAGVCHSDIAVMSWPAENFPYALPLTLGHEGAGTVAALGDGVSGVAVGDEVAVYGPWGCGICAKCAEGKENYCLRADELGIRPPGLGAPGAMAEYLLVDDPRHLVPTDGLDPVAAVPLTDAGLTPYHAIKRSLPKLTPGSTAVVIGTGGLGHVAIQLLRAMTAARVIALDVSGEKLALARTVGAHEAVLSDAGAAAKVRELTGGLGAQAVFDFVGAEPTVRTAGAVAAVEGDISIVGIGGGALPVGFGTLPFEVSVTAPYWGSRGELIEVLDLARAGAVSVHTETYSLDEAPLAYERLHAGKINGRAVILPNG
;
A
#
# COMPACT_ATOMS: atom_id res chain seq x y z
N MET A 1 -9.22 -5.32 25.26
CA MET A 1 -8.51 -4.34 24.43
C MET A 1 -9.46 -3.41 23.72
N LYS A 2 -9.02 -2.18 23.39
CA LYS A 2 -9.74 -1.31 22.43
C LYS A 2 -9.43 -1.74 20.99
N ALA A 3 -10.42 -1.62 20.10
CA ALA A 3 -10.28 -1.88 18.67
C ALA A 3 -11.24 -1.00 17.86
N LEU A 4 -10.81 -0.55 16.67
CA LEU A 4 -11.67 0.11 15.70
C LEU A 4 -12.35 -0.96 14.83
N GLN A 5 -13.66 -1.08 14.95
CA GLN A 5 -14.44 -2.10 14.24
C GLN A 5 -15.44 -1.50 13.26
N TYR A 6 -15.49 -2.11 12.06
CA TYR A 6 -16.62 -1.97 11.14
C TYR A 6 -17.65 -3.04 11.47
N ARG A 7 -18.82 -2.63 11.96
CA ARG A 7 -19.82 -3.52 12.57
C ARG A 7 -21.11 -3.65 11.76
N THR A 8 -21.40 -2.63 10.98
CA THR A 8 -22.63 -2.56 10.17
C THR A 8 -22.30 -1.95 8.82
N VAL A 9 -22.68 -2.63 7.73
CA VAL A 9 -22.44 -2.14 6.38
C VAL A 9 -23.12 -0.79 6.18
N GLY A 10 -22.36 0.18 5.65
CA GLY A 10 -22.82 1.55 5.43
C GLY A 10 -22.78 2.48 6.65
N ALA A 11 -22.39 1.97 7.85
CA ALA A 11 -22.14 2.80 9.02
C ALA A 11 -20.67 3.23 9.11
N ALA A 12 -20.39 4.24 9.94
CA ALA A 12 -19.01 4.58 10.28
C ALA A 12 -18.39 3.49 11.18
N PRO A 13 -17.08 3.26 11.12
CA PRO A 13 -16.39 2.40 12.06
C PRO A 13 -16.36 3.02 13.45
N GLU A 14 -16.37 2.21 14.49
CA GLU A 14 -16.45 2.65 15.89
C GLU A 14 -15.36 2.01 16.74
N VAL A 15 -14.85 2.78 17.71
CA VAL A 15 -13.92 2.27 18.72
C VAL A 15 -14.71 1.55 19.79
N VAL A 16 -14.41 0.29 20.02
CA VAL A 16 -15.10 -0.59 20.96
C VAL A 16 -14.11 -1.31 21.86
N THR A 17 -14.61 -1.82 22.99
CA THR A 17 -13.85 -2.73 23.85
C THR A 17 -14.22 -4.17 23.51
N VAL A 18 -13.22 -4.98 23.26
CA VAL A 18 -13.35 -6.42 22.97
C VAL A 18 -12.39 -7.22 23.86
N PRO A 19 -12.59 -8.53 24.03
CA PRO A 19 -11.63 -9.38 24.75
C PRO A 19 -10.23 -9.29 24.13
N ASP A 20 -9.21 -9.40 24.95
CA ASP A 20 -7.83 -9.52 24.46
C ASP A 20 -7.68 -10.89 23.78
N PRO A 21 -7.02 -10.94 22.59
CA PRO A 21 -6.78 -12.21 21.95
C PRO A 21 -5.64 -12.98 22.63
N GLU A 22 -5.74 -14.32 22.63
CA GLU A 22 -4.68 -15.21 23.11
C GLU A 22 -4.09 -15.99 21.92
N PRO A 23 -2.76 -16.12 21.79
CA PRO A 23 -2.15 -16.84 20.69
C PRO A 23 -2.32 -18.35 20.85
N GLY A 24 -2.97 -18.98 19.87
CA GLY A 24 -3.00 -20.42 19.70
C GLY A 24 -1.68 -21.00 19.14
N PRO A 25 -1.60 -22.33 18.96
CA PRO A 25 -0.40 -22.97 18.39
C PRO A 25 0.01 -22.35 17.05
N GLY A 26 1.28 -22.00 16.91
CA GLY A 26 1.84 -21.37 15.72
C GLY A 26 1.58 -19.88 15.57
N GLN A 27 0.75 -19.27 16.41
CA GLN A 27 0.37 -17.87 16.33
C GLN A 27 1.26 -16.97 17.20
N VAL A 28 1.33 -15.69 16.82
CA VAL A 28 2.06 -14.65 17.55
C VAL A 28 1.11 -13.53 17.94
N LEU A 29 1.12 -13.13 19.21
CA LEU A 29 0.41 -11.94 19.67
C LEU A 29 1.34 -10.73 19.56
N LEU A 30 0.93 -9.74 18.80
CA LEU A 30 1.63 -8.49 18.62
C LEU A 30 0.93 -7.39 19.45
N LYS A 31 1.66 -6.67 20.30
CA LYS A 31 1.21 -5.40 20.85
C LYS A 31 1.45 -4.34 19.78
N VAL A 32 0.36 -3.78 19.22
CA VAL A 32 0.44 -2.87 18.08
C VAL A 32 0.92 -1.50 18.53
N THR A 33 2.05 -1.05 18.01
CA THR A 33 2.59 0.29 18.26
C THR A 33 2.05 1.29 17.24
N ALA A 34 1.92 0.88 15.98
CA ALA A 34 1.44 1.72 14.89
C ALA A 34 0.60 0.91 13.90
N ALA A 35 -0.45 1.53 13.35
CA ALA A 35 -1.30 0.98 12.30
C ALA A 35 -1.57 2.03 11.21
N GLY A 36 -1.32 1.70 9.95
CA GLY A 36 -1.52 2.61 8.83
C GLY A 36 -2.99 2.69 8.38
N VAL A 37 -3.41 3.87 7.92
CA VAL A 37 -4.75 4.14 7.39
C VAL A 37 -4.70 4.22 5.87
N CYS A 38 -5.51 3.43 5.17
CA CYS A 38 -5.48 3.29 3.72
C CYS A 38 -6.85 3.48 3.06
N HIS A 39 -6.82 3.86 1.78
CA HIS A 39 -8.04 3.88 0.95
C HIS A 39 -8.65 2.49 0.73
N SER A 40 -7.89 1.41 0.90
CA SER A 40 -8.42 0.05 0.85
C SER A 40 -9.44 -0.22 1.97
N ASP A 41 -9.23 0.37 3.16
CA ASP A 41 -10.21 0.28 4.26
C ASP A 41 -11.51 1.01 3.89
N ILE A 42 -11.40 2.18 3.24
CA ILE A 42 -12.58 2.93 2.73
C ILE A 42 -13.29 2.12 1.65
N ALA A 43 -12.55 1.48 0.73
CA ALA A 43 -13.13 0.62 -0.28
C ALA A 43 -13.91 -0.55 0.33
N VAL A 44 -13.37 -1.20 1.37
CA VAL A 44 -14.08 -2.24 2.14
C VAL A 44 -15.39 -1.68 2.72
N MET A 45 -15.34 -0.53 3.37
CA MET A 45 -16.53 0.10 3.96
C MET A 45 -17.55 0.61 2.94
N SER A 46 -17.14 0.79 1.68
CA SER A 46 -18.00 1.27 0.59
C SER A 46 -18.72 0.15 -0.17
N TRP A 47 -18.47 -1.12 0.15
CA TRP A 47 -19.14 -2.23 -0.53
C TRP A 47 -20.60 -2.31 -0.13
N PRO A 48 -21.51 -2.57 -1.11
CA PRO A 48 -22.93 -2.70 -0.81
C PRO A 48 -23.20 -3.96 0.03
N ALA A 49 -24.23 -3.89 0.87
CA ALA A 49 -24.53 -4.95 1.84
C ALA A 49 -24.77 -6.32 1.19
N GLU A 50 -25.40 -6.34 0.02
CA GLU A 50 -25.68 -7.57 -0.74
C GLU A 50 -24.42 -8.27 -1.27
N ASN A 51 -23.30 -7.57 -1.36
CA ASN A 51 -22.04 -8.10 -1.90
C ASN A 51 -20.87 -7.98 -0.91
N PHE A 52 -21.14 -7.66 0.36
CA PHE A 52 -20.09 -7.50 1.36
C PHE A 52 -19.41 -8.86 1.64
N PRO A 53 -18.09 -8.99 1.38
CA PRO A 53 -17.45 -10.30 1.29
C PRO A 53 -16.92 -10.83 2.64
N TYR A 54 -16.97 -10.03 3.70
CA TYR A 54 -16.31 -10.35 4.96
C TYR A 54 -17.30 -10.55 6.10
N ALA A 55 -16.92 -11.34 7.11
CA ALA A 55 -17.66 -11.44 8.35
C ALA A 55 -17.59 -10.13 9.15
N LEU A 56 -18.70 -9.76 9.81
CA LEU A 56 -18.76 -8.64 10.75
C LEU A 56 -18.97 -9.18 12.18
N PRO A 57 -18.45 -8.50 13.21
CA PRO A 57 -17.66 -7.27 13.13
C PRO A 57 -16.23 -7.51 12.61
N LEU A 58 -15.69 -6.58 11.82
CA LEU A 58 -14.33 -6.62 11.29
C LEU A 58 -13.48 -5.52 11.95
N THR A 59 -12.40 -5.89 12.64
CA THR A 59 -11.37 -4.93 13.07
C THR A 59 -10.57 -4.49 11.85
N LEU A 60 -10.51 -3.19 11.60
CA LEU A 60 -9.85 -2.61 10.42
C LEU A 60 -8.32 -2.56 10.57
N GLY A 61 -7.64 -2.15 9.50
CA GLY A 61 -6.19 -1.90 9.45
C GLY A 61 -5.38 -3.08 8.94
N HIS A 62 -4.88 -2.95 7.72
CA HIS A 62 -4.06 -3.98 7.06
C HIS A 62 -2.56 -3.66 7.05
N GLU A 63 -2.18 -2.55 7.65
CA GLU A 63 -0.80 -2.13 7.90
C GLU A 63 -0.58 -2.16 9.41
N GLY A 64 0.32 -2.98 9.89
CA GLY A 64 0.62 -3.13 11.32
C GLY A 64 2.12 -3.17 11.60
N ALA A 65 2.53 -2.54 12.70
CA ALA A 65 3.85 -2.68 13.29
C ALA A 65 3.73 -2.66 14.82
N GLY A 66 4.62 -3.36 15.50
CA GLY A 66 4.58 -3.42 16.95
C GLY A 66 5.63 -4.33 17.55
N THR A 67 5.40 -4.71 18.80
CA THR A 67 6.30 -5.56 19.58
C THR A 67 5.64 -6.90 19.86
N VAL A 68 6.36 -7.99 19.68
CA VAL A 68 5.89 -9.34 20.02
C VAL A 68 5.61 -9.41 21.52
N ALA A 69 4.34 -9.64 21.89
CA ALA A 69 3.86 -9.67 23.27
C ALA A 69 3.77 -11.09 23.85
N ALA A 70 3.38 -12.07 23.04
CA ALA A 70 3.29 -13.48 23.43
C ALA A 70 3.42 -14.40 22.23
N LEU A 71 3.80 -15.64 22.48
CA LEU A 71 3.98 -16.68 21.46
C LEU A 71 3.09 -17.88 21.79
N GLY A 72 2.42 -18.41 20.80
CA GLY A 72 1.74 -19.70 20.88
C GLY A 72 2.71 -20.89 20.84
N ASP A 73 2.21 -22.06 21.17
CA ASP A 73 3.02 -23.28 21.15
C ASP A 73 3.62 -23.56 19.77
N GLY A 74 4.88 -23.97 19.73
CA GLY A 74 5.59 -24.33 18.50
C GLY A 74 6.12 -23.16 17.68
N VAL A 75 5.90 -21.91 18.07
CA VAL A 75 6.49 -20.74 17.40
C VAL A 75 8.00 -20.73 17.57
N SER A 76 8.69 -20.42 16.47
CA SER A 76 10.15 -20.26 16.45
C SER A 76 10.55 -19.14 15.48
N GLY A 77 11.78 -18.63 15.58
CA GLY A 77 12.32 -17.60 14.70
C GLY A 77 11.95 -16.17 15.10
N VAL A 78 11.13 -15.98 16.15
CA VAL A 78 10.82 -14.69 16.76
C VAL A 78 10.79 -14.87 18.30
N ALA A 79 11.01 -13.80 19.03
CA ALA A 79 11.00 -13.77 20.50
C ALA A 79 10.10 -12.65 21.03
N VAL A 80 9.61 -12.83 22.26
CA VAL A 80 8.90 -11.75 22.98
C VAL A 80 9.84 -10.56 23.13
N GLY A 81 9.36 -9.38 22.76
CA GLY A 81 10.13 -8.13 22.73
C GLY A 81 10.69 -7.76 21.37
N ASP A 82 10.62 -8.64 20.36
CA ASP A 82 11.06 -8.30 19.00
C ASP A 82 10.15 -7.21 18.40
N GLU A 83 10.77 -6.22 17.77
CA GLU A 83 10.07 -5.16 17.04
C GLU A 83 9.91 -5.57 15.57
N VAL A 84 8.67 -5.59 15.09
CA VAL A 84 8.33 -6.16 13.79
C VAL A 84 7.29 -5.33 13.04
N ALA A 85 7.37 -5.38 11.72
CA ALA A 85 6.33 -4.98 10.79
C ALA A 85 5.57 -6.21 10.28
N VAL A 86 4.27 -6.08 10.06
CA VAL A 86 3.42 -7.17 9.58
C VAL A 86 3.40 -7.17 8.06
N TYR A 87 3.80 -8.28 7.46
CA TYR A 87 3.57 -8.55 6.04
C TYR A 87 2.08 -8.91 5.85
N GLY A 88 1.32 -8.02 5.21
CA GLY A 88 -0.14 -8.12 5.12
C GLY A 88 -0.68 -9.25 4.23
N PRO A 89 -0.10 -9.55 3.05
CA PRO A 89 -0.62 -10.58 2.14
C PRO A 89 -0.33 -12.00 2.63
N TRP A 90 -1.14 -12.49 3.55
CA TRP A 90 -0.97 -13.83 4.12
C TRP A 90 -1.27 -14.94 3.11
N GLY A 91 -0.47 -16.01 3.15
CA GLY A 91 -0.62 -17.15 2.28
C GLY A 91 -0.42 -18.49 3.00
N CYS A 92 -0.66 -19.61 2.33
CA CYS A 92 -0.59 -20.95 2.94
C CYS A 92 0.84 -21.47 3.21
N GLY A 93 1.86 -20.78 2.71
CA GLY A 93 3.28 -21.16 2.86
C GLY A 93 3.73 -22.34 1.98
N ILE A 94 2.84 -23.15 1.43
CA ILE A 94 3.18 -24.44 0.79
C ILE A 94 2.80 -24.57 -0.69
N CYS A 95 1.93 -23.71 -1.24
CA CYS A 95 1.61 -23.78 -2.66
C CYS A 95 2.77 -23.23 -3.51
N ALA A 96 2.75 -23.47 -4.83
CA ALA A 96 3.83 -23.06 -5.72
C ALA A 96 4.18 -21.57 -5.60
N LYS A 97 3.17 -20.67 -5.46
CA LYS A 97 3.41 -19.24 -5.32
C LYS A 97 4.02 -18.88 -3.96
N CYS A 98 3.54 -19.47 -2.89
CA CYS A 98 4.13 -19.28 -1.56
C CYS A 98 5.57 -19.80 -1.50
N ALA A 99 5.84 -20.97 -2.12
CA ALA A 99 7.19 -21.53 -2.21
C ALA A 99 8.17 -20.63 -3.00
N GLU A 100 7.66 -19.80 -3.94
CA GLU A 100 8.42 -18.75 -4.63
C GLU A 100 8.62 -17.48 -3.76
N GLY A 101 8.11 -17.44 -2.53
CA GLY A 101 8.10 -16.24 -1.67
C GLY A 101 7.03 -15.21 -2.07
N LYS A 102 6.04 -15.59 -2.89
CA LYS A 102 4.98 -14.74 -3.42
C LYS A 102 3.64 -15.07 -2.77
N GLU A 103 3.54 -14.92 -1.47
CA GLU A 103 2.32 -15.22 -0.71
C GLU A 103 1.14 -14.33 -1.09
N ASN A 104 1.42 -13.11 -1.57
CA ASN A 104 0.42 -12.22 -2.17
C ASN A 104 -0.33 -12.85 -3.35
N TYR A 105 0.20 -13.91 -3.96
CA TYR A 105 -0.43 -14.68 -5.04
C TYR A 105 -0.76 -16.11 -4.61
N CYS A 106 -1.04 -16.35 -3.32
CA CYS A 106 -1.36 -17.67 -2.80
C CYS A 106 -2.52 -18.30 -3.58
N LEU A 107 -2.26 -19.48 -4.17
CA LEU A 107 -3.25 -20.19 -4.99
C LEU A 107 -4.37 -20.86 -4.18
N ARG A 108 -4.22 -20.93 -2.85
CA ARG A 108 -5.11 -21.64 -1.96
C ARG A 108 -5.74 -20.76 -0.88
N ALA A 109 -5.52 -19.44 -0.95
CA ALA A 109 -6.02 -18.53 0.08
C ALA A 109 -7.54 -18.63 0.25
N ASP A 110 -8.29 -18.62 -0.85
CA ASP A 110 -9.75 -18.72 -0.83
C ASP A 110 -10.24 -20.08 -0.32
N GLU A 111 -9.63 -21.19 -0.79
CA GLU A 111 -9.95 -22.55 -0.35
C GLU A 111 -9.75 -22.71 1.18
N LEU A 112 -8.69 -22.12 1.71
CA LEU A 112 -8.32 -22.24 3.12
C LEU A 112 -8.91 -21.13 4.00
N GLY A 113 -9.65 -20.19 3.43
CA GLY A 113 -10.22 -19.06 4.16
C GLY A 113 -9.17 -18.07 4.69
N ILE A 114 -7.96 -18.08 4.12
CA ILE A 114 -6.89 -17.15 4.52
C ILE A 114 -7.25 -15.76 3.99
N ARG A 115 -7.22 -14.78 4.89
CA ARG A 115 -7.51 -13.38 4.58
C ARG A 115 -6.44 -12.46 5.18
N PRO A 116 -6.09 -11.35 4.52
CA PRO A 116 -5.21 -10.35 5.10
C PRO A 116 -5.82 -9.71 6.37
N PRO A 117 -5.00 -9.26 7.31
CA PRO A 117 -5.48 -8.50 8.46
C PRO A 117 -6.22 -7.24 7.98
N GLY A 118 -7.31 -6.86 8.63
CA GLY A 118 -8.14 -5.72 8.24
C GLY A 118 -8.94 -5.86 6.94
N LEU A 119 -8.66 -6.89 6.15
CA LEU A 119 -9.30 -7.19 4.86
C LEU A 119 -9.88 -8.62 4.88
N GLY A 120 -10.60 -8.94 5.96
CA GLY A 120 -11.29 -10.21 6.17
C GLY A 120 -10.83 -10.97 7.42
N ALA A 121 -9.57 -10.87 7.84
CA ALA A 121 -9.12 -11.23 9.19
C ALA A 121 -9.10 -9.99 10.09
N PRO A 122 -9.12 -10.14 11.44
CA PRO A 122 -8.95 -9.01 12.36
C PRO A 122 -7.66 -8.23 12.07
N GLY A 123 -7.75 -6.90 12.01
CA GLY A 123 -6.67 -6.02 11.61
C GLY A 123 -5.94 -5.32 12.75
N ALA A 124 -5.00 -4.45 12.39
CA ALA A 124 -4.07 -3.77 13.28
C ALA A 124 -4.64 -2.51 13.98
N MET A 125 -5.85 -2.07 13.64
CA MET A 125 -6.50 -0.93 14.33
C MET A 125 -7.04 -1.37 15.70
N ALA A 126 -6.16 -1.94 16.54
CA ALA A 126 -6.45 -2.43 17.89
C ALA A 126 -5.17 -2.43 18.73
N GLU A 127 -5.31 -2.50 20.06
CA GLU A 127 -4.15 -2.56 20.97
C GLU A 127 -3.31 -3.83 20.76
N TYR A 128 -3.93 -4.94 20.30
CA TYR A 128 -3.26 -6.18 19.97
C TYR A 128 -3.73 -6.74 18.63
N LEU A 129 -2.82 -7.38 17.91
CA LEU A 129 -3.07 -8.13 16.68
C LEU A 129 -2.59 -9.57 16.83
N LEU A 130 -3.43 -10.51 16.46
CA LEU A 130 -3.05 -11.93 16.36
C LEU A 130 -2.55 -12.20 14.94
N VAL A 131 -1.27 -12.60 14.83
CA VAL A 131 -0.64 -12.99 13.54
C VAL A 131 -0.63 -14.51 13.46
N ASP A 132 -1.10 -15.05 12.37
CA ASP A 132 -1.36 -16.49 12.21
C ASP A 132 -0.10 -17.35 12.06
N ASP A 133 1.04 -16.73 11.65
CA ASP A 133 2.30 -17.43 11.45
C ASP A 133 3.48 -16.42 11.58
N PRO A 134 4.57 -16.76 12.28
CA PRO A 134 5.74 -15.88 12.43
C PRO A 134 6.40 -15.49 11.10
N ARG A 135 6.19 -16.24 10.00
CA ARG A 135 6.72 -15.86 8.69
C ARG A 135 6.11 -14.57 8.15
N HIS A 136 4.96 -14.12 8.68
CA HIS A 136 4.33 -12.84 8.33
C HIS A 136 4.89 -11.65 9.12
N LEU A 137 5.88 -11.88 9.96
CA LEU A 137 6.59 -10.84 10.69
C LEU A 137 7.94 -10.55 10.02
N VAL A 138 8.27 -9.27 9.89
CA VAL A 138 9.54 -8.79 9.36
C VAL A 138 10.18 -7.88 10.40
N PRO A 139 11.41 -8.16 10.88
CA PRO A 139 12.11 -7.28 11.81
C PRO A 139 12.22 -5.85 11.28
N THR A 140 11.98 -4.86 12.13
CA THR A 140 12.16 -3.45 11.78
C THR A 140 13.61 -2.99 11.90
N ASP A 141 14.43 -3.75 12.67
CA ASP A 141 15.87 -3.51 12.87
C ASP A 141 16.16 -2.05 13.27
N GLY A 142 15.36 -1.52 14.21
CA GLY A 142 15.54 -0.18 14.77
C GLY A 142 14.85 0.95 13.98
N LEU A 143 14.07 0.66 12.92
CA LEU A 143 13.17 1.66 12.35
C LEU A 143 12.06 1.98 13.33
N ASP A 144 11.79 3.28 13.50
CA ASP A 144 10.61 3.75 14.23
C ASP A 144 9.33 3.11 13.67
N PRO A 145 8.43 2.54 14.51
CA PRO A 145 7.20 1.89 14.04
C PRO A 145 6.30 2.80 13.20
N VAL A 146 6.25 4.10 13.50
CA VAL A 146 5.48 5.08 12.73
C VAL A 146 6.06 5.27 11.33
N ALA A 147 7.37 5.17 11.18
CA ALA A 147 8.05 5.22 9.88
C ALA A 147 7.96 3.89 9.14
N ALA A 148 7.98 2.76 9.86
CA ALA A 148 7.97 1.42 9.28
C ALA A 148 6.58 0.97 8.82
N VAL A 149 5.52 1.26 9.59
CA VAL A 149 4.18 0.73 9.32
C VAL A 149 3.62 1.10 7.95
N PRO A 150 3.75 2.33 7.43
CA PRO A 150 3.24 2.64 6.09
C PRO A 150 4.00 1.89 4.98
N LEU A 151 5.23 1.45 5.26
CA LEU A 151 6.02 0.73 4.28
C LEU A 151 5.49 -0.69 4.00
N THR A 152 4.65 -1.24 4.89
CA THR A 152 4.02 -2.55 4.72
C THR A 152 3.00 -2.59 3.58
N ASP A 153 2.48 -1.42 3.16
CA ASP A 153 1.63 -1.27 1.98
C ASP A 153 2.10 -0.09 1.10
N ALA A 154 2.10 1.15 1.62
CA ALA A 154 2.43 2.34 0.84
C ALA A 154 3.90 2.36 0.35
N GLY A 155 4.79 1.58 0.93
CA GLY A 155 6.13 1.30 0.42
C GLY A 155 6.16 0.07 -0.48
N LEU A 156 5.65 -1.06 0.01
CA LEU A 156 5.71 -2.36 -0.66
C LEU A 156 5.01 -2.38 -2.02
N THR A 157 3.79 -1.86 -2.08
CA THR A 157 2.98 -1.90 -3.31
C THR A 157 3.60 -1.09 -4.46
N PRO A 158 4.03 0.16 -4.27
CA PRO A 158 4.75 0.87 -5.33
C PRO A 158 6.13 0.25 -5.64
N TYR A 159 6.85 -0.28 -4.64
CA TYR A 159 8.11 -0.98 -4.86
C TYR A 159 7.93 -2.16 -5.82
N HIS A 160 6.93 -3.02 -5.55
CA HIS A 160 6.60 -4.16 -6.40
C HIS A 160 6.26 -3.72 -7.84
N ALA A 161 5.42 -2.69 -8.00
CA ALA A 161 5.07 -2.15 -9.31
C ALA A 161 6.31 -1.63 -10.08
N ILE A 162 7.17 -0.85 -9.41
CA ILE A 162 8.39 -0.28 -10.00
C ILE A 162 9.38 -1.38 -10.39
N LYS A 163 9.60 -2.36 -9.51
CA LYS A 163 10.55 -3.46 -9.73
C LYS A 163 10.28 -4.22 -11.03
N ARG A 164 9.02 -4.36 -11.42
CA ARG A 164 8.61 -4.99 -12.69
C ARG A 164 9.02 -4.17 -13.92
N SER A 165 9.10 -2.85 -13.80
CA SER A 165 9.42 -1.94 -14.90
C SER A 165 10.90 -1.49 -14.94
N LEU A 166 11.73 -1.97 -14.01
CA LEU A 166 13.16 -1.60 -13.95
C LEU A 166 13.90 -1.74 -15.30
N PRO A 167 13.67 -2.81 -16.12
CA PRO A 167 14.35 -2.94 -17.40
C PRO A 167 14.11 -1.78 -18.38
N LYS A 168 13.00 -1.03 -18.21
CA LYS A 168 12.62 0.12 -19.05
C LYS A 168 13.01 1.47 -18.45
N LEU A 169 13.40 1.51 -17.17
CA LEU A 169 13.72 2.72 -16.42
C LEU A 169 15.23 3.03 -16.43
N THR A 170 15.77 3.07 -17.63
CA THR A 170 17.19 3.34 -17.91
C THR A 170 17.49 4.86 -17.97
N PRO A 171 18.78 5.30 -18.04
CA PRO A 171 19.11 6.71 -18.25
C PRO A 171 18.43 7.29 -19.49
N GLY A 172 17.79 8.45 -19.34
CA GLY A 172 17.01 9.11 -20.39
C GLY A 172 15.54 8.70 -20.49
N SER A 173 15.12 7.65 -19.77
CA SER A 173 13.71 7.28 -19.68
C SER A 173 12.91 8.24 -18.77
N THR A 174 11.60 8.19 -18.90
CA THR A 174 10.65 8.94 -18.05
C THR A 174 9.70 7.97 -17.34
N ALA A 175 9.54 8.16 -16.04
CA ALA A 175 8.48 7.57 -15.24
C ALA A 175 7.41 8.62 -14.89
N VAL A 176 6.15 8.29 -15.04
CA VAL A 176 5.02 9.12 -14.62
C VAL A 176 4.35 8.50 -13.41
N VAL A 177 4.13 9.31 -12.36
CA VAL A 177 3.41 8.94 -11.15
C VAL A 177 2.11 9.74 -11.10
N ILE A 178 0.98 9.06 -11.17
CA ILE A 178 -0.37 9.67 -11.10
C ILE A 178 -0.95 9.41 -9.71
N GLY A 179 -1.29 10.49 -9.00
CA GLY A 179 -1.69 10.46 -7.60
C GLY A 179 -0.48 10.43 -6.67
N THR A 180 -0.19 11.56 -6.02
CA THR A 180 1.00 11.76 -5.17
C THR A 180 0.66 11.75 -3.67
N GLY A 181 -0.43 11.05 -3.32
CA GLY A 181 -0.84 10.80 -1.94
C GLY A 181 0.01 9.73 -1.23
N GLY A 182 -0.65 8.87 -0.42
CA GLY A 182 0.01 7.89 0.46
C GLY A 182 1.01 6.97 -0.23
N LEU A 183 0.71 6.46 -1.44
CA LEU A 183 1.61 5.59 -2.19
C LEU A 183 2.53 6.40 -3.12
N GLY A 184 1.98 7.42 -3.80
CA GLY A 184 2.72 8.10 -4.87
C GLY A 184 3.92 8.91 -4.40
N HIS A 185 3.88 9.54 -3.21
CA HIS A 185 5.05 10.26 -2.69
C HIS A 185 6.20 9.30 -2.29
N VAL A 186 5.87 8.07 -1.89
CA VAL A 186 6.86 7.01 -1.66
C VAL A 186 7.39 6.46 -2.99
N ALA A 187 6.49 6.23 -3.98
CA ALA A 187 6.88 5.79 -5.32
C ALA A 187 7.90 6.72 -5.98
N ILE A 188 7.76 8.04 -5.81
CA ILE A 188 8.71 9.03 -6.33
C ILE A 188 10.10 8.78 -5.73
N GLN A 189 10.21 8.58 -4.42
CA GLN A 189 11.48 8.32 -3.74
C GLN A 189 12.08 6.97 -4.18
N LEU A 190 11.24 5.93 -4.29
CA LEU A 190 11.68 4.62 -4.79
C LEU A 190 12.24 4.72 -6.22
N LEU A 191 11.55 5.42 -7.12
CA LEU A 191 12.05 5.68 -8.48
C LEU A 191 13.39 6.41 -8.47
N ARG A 192 13.57 7.39 -7.57
CA ARG A 192 14.83 8.12 -7.41
C ARG A 192 15.96 7.26 -6.86
N ALA A 193 15.64 6.34 -5.95
CA ALA A 193 16.62 5.45 -5.34
C ALA A 193 17.03 4.28 -6.25
N MET A 194 16.09 3.78 -7.06
CA MET A 194 16.27 2.53 -7.81
C MET A 194 16.61 2.74 -9.30
N THR A 195 16.41 3.95 -9.84
CA THR A 195 16.50 4.20 -11.28
C THR A 195 17.18 5.51 -11.62
N ALA A 196 17.59 5.66 -12.89
CA ALA A 196 18.06 6.91 -13.46
C ALA A 196 16.97 7.65 -14.28
N ALA A 197 15.71 7.22 -14.18
CA ALA A 197 14.61 7.81 -14.93
C ALA A 197 14.25 9.22 -14.43
N ARG A 198 13.79 10.07 -15.34
CA ARG A 198 13.16 11.33 -15.00
C ARG A 198 11.77 11.06 -14.45
N VAL A 199 11.42 11.61 -13.29
CA VAL A 199 10.12 11.40 -12.63
C VAL A 199 9.23 12.62 -12.84
N ILE A 200 8.04 12.41 -13.42
CA ILE A 200 6.97 13.40 -13.57
C ILE A 200 5.81 12.99 -12.68
N ALA A 201 5.41 13.86 -11.77
CA ALA A 201 4.32 13.63 -10.82
C ALA A 201 3.05 14.36 -11.28
N LEU A 202 1.88 13.71 -11.20
CA LEU A 202 0.57 14.27 -11.49
C LEU A 202 -0.34 14.14 -10.28
N ASP A 203 -0.99 15.23 -9.88
CA ASP A 203 -2.05 15.24 -8.83
C ASP A 203 -3.01 16.40 -9.07
N VAL A 204 -4.22 16.33 -8.53
CA VAL A 204 -5.21 17.41 -8.56
C VAL A 204 -4.96 18.46 -7.48
N SER A 205 -4.15 18.15 -6.45
CA SER A 205 -3.83 18.99 -5.30
C SER A 205 -2.47 19.67 -5.47
N GLY A 206 -2.44 21.01 -5.43
CA GLY A 206 -1.20 21.79 -5.43
C GLY A 206 -0.30 21.48 -4.23
N GLU A 207 -0.89 21.18 -3.06
CA GLU A 207 -0.15 20.81 -1.85
C GLU A 207 0.58 19.48 -2.02
N LYS A 208 -0.11 18.45 -2.55
CA LYS A 208 0.49 17.15 -2.85
C LYS A 208 1.57 17.25 -3.95
N LEU A 209 1.37 18.13 -4.93
CA LEU A 209 2.41 18.42 -5.94
C LEU A 209 3.64 19.12 -5.34
N ALA A 210 3.46 19.97 -4.32
CA ALA A 210 4.58 20.55 -3.58
C ALA A 210 5.38 19.48 -2.83
N LEU A 211 4.69 18.57 -2.12
CA LEU A 211 5.33 17.41 -1.48
C LEU A 211 6.06 16.54 -2.53
N ALA A 212 5.43 16.26 -3.67
CA ALA A 212 6.05 15.47 -4.74
C ALA A 212 7.40 16.05 -5.21
N ARG A 213 7.50 17.40 -5.32
CA ARG A 213 8.78 18.06 -5.63
C ARG A 213 9.80 17.90 -4.51
N THR A 214 9.37 18.05 -3.27
CA THR A 214 10.24 17.92 -2.08
C THR A 214 10.85 16.53 -1.99
N VAL A 215 10.08 15.47 -2.34
CA VAL A 215 10.55 14.09 -2.29
C VAL A 215 11.22 13.62 -3.57
N GLY A 216 11.49 14.53 -4.54
CA GLY A 216 12.38 14.27 -5.65
C GLY A 216 11.73 14.12 -7.04
N ALA A 217 10.45 14.46 -7.22
CA ALA A 217 9.90 14.58 -8.58
C ALA A 217 10.63 15.69 -9.35
N HIS A 218 11.04 15.40 -10.57
CA HIS A 218 11.70 16.39 -11.44
C HIS A 218 10.71 17.42 -11.97
N GLU A 219 9.47 16.95 -12.23
CA GLU A 219 8.35 17.80 -12.66
C GLU A 219 7.10 17.43 -11.84
N ALA A 220 6.26 18.42 -11.59
CA ALA A 220 4.98 18.21 -10.95
C ALA A 220 3.92 19.02 -11.72
N VAL A 221 2.94 18.31 -12.28
CA VAL A 221 1.95 18.79 -13.23
C VAL A 221 0.56 18.62 -12.62
N LEU A 222 -0.28 19.64 -12.73
CA LEU A 222 -1.67 19.55 -12.30
C LEU A 222 -2.40 18.53 -13.18
N SER A 223 -3.11 17.59 -12.56
CA SER A 223 -3.87 16.54 -13.23
C SER A 223 -5.24 17.07 -13.70
N ASP A 224 -5.21 17.92 -14.71
CA ASP A 224 -6.37 18.50 -15.39
C ASP A 224 -6.50 17.97 -16.83
N ALA A 225 -7.40 18.55 -17.60
CA ALA A 225 -7.63 18.19 -19.01
C ALA A 225 -6.40 18.40 -19.90
N GLY A 226 -5.44 19.24 -19.50
CA GLY A 226 -4.18 19.51 -20.22
C GLY A 226 -3.02 18.62 -19.82
N ALA A 227 -3.17 17.82 -18.74
CA ALA A 227 -2.07 17.06 -18.14
C ALA A 227 -1.37 16.13 -19.15
N ALA A 228 -2.12 15.39 -19.95
CA ALA A 228 -1.56 14.48 -20.95
C ALA A 228 -0.72 15.21 -22.01
N ALA A 229 -1.23 16.34 -22.52
CA ALA A 229 -0.51 17.17 -23.48
C ALA A 229 0.79 17.73 -22.87
N LYS A 230 0.74 18.15 -21.59
CA LYS A 230 1.93 18.64 -20.87
C LYS A 230 2.98 17.55 -20.66
N VAL A 231 2.58 16.33 -20.31
CA VAL A 231 3.51 15.19 -20.22
C VAL A 231 4.13 14.87 -21.58
N ARG A 232 3.35 14.88 -22.67
CA ARG A 232 3.86 14.69 -24.02
C ARG A 232 4.89 15.77 -24.40
N GLU A 233 4.61 17.04 -24.11
CA GLU A 233 5.56 18.14 -24.30
C GLU A 233 6.87 17.87 -23.54
N LEU A 234 6.79 17.55 -22.24
CA LEU A 234 7.94 17.30 -21.37
C LEU A 234 8.78 16.07 -21.81
N THR A 235 8.19 15.15 -22.56
CA THR A 235 8.84 13.95 -23.09
C THR A 235 9.21 14.07 -24.58
N GLY A 236 9.15 15.26 -25.18
CA GLY A 236 9.43 15.48 -26.59
C GLY A 236 8.48 14.72 -27.53
N GLY A 237 7.26 14.44 -27.10
CA GLY A 237 6.24 13.71 -27.86
C GLY A 237 6.33 12.17 -27.68
N LEU A 238 7.40 11.63 -27.10
CA LEU A 238 7.64 10.18 -27.00
C LEU A 238 6.75 9.49 -25.96
N GLY A 239 6.36 10.19 -24.90
CA GLY A 239 5.66 9.61 -23.75
C GLY A 239 6.60 8.98 -22.72
N ALA A 240 6.01 8.34 -21.70
CA ALA A 240 6.72 7.75 -20.57
C ALA A 240 6.93 6.23 -20.73
N GLN A 241 8.15 5.76 -20.41
CA GLN A 241 8.51 4.35 -20.46
C GLN A 241 7.82 3.53 -19.35
N ALA A 242 7.46 4.19 -18.23
CA ALA A 242 6.60 3.59 -17.22
C ALA A 242 5.61 4.62 -16.66
N VAL A 243 4.37 4.19 -16.44
CA VAL A 243 3.30 4.99 -15.83
C VAL A 243 2.74 4.21 -14.65
N PHE A 244 2.73 4.83 -13.48
CA PHE A 244 2.20 4.25 -12.24
C PHE A 244 1.00 5.08 -11.80
N ASP A 245 -0.20 4.50 -11.90
CA ASP A 245 -1.45 5.14 -11.49
C ASP A 245 -1.87 4.63 -10.10
N PHE A 246 -1.66 5.45 -9.08
CA PHE A 246 -2.03 5.17 -7.69
C PHE A 246 -3.45 5.64 -7.33
N VAL A 247 -4.21 6.10 -8.31
CA VAL A 247 -5.62 6.50 -8.15
C VAL A 247 -6.55 5.44 -8.75
N GLY A 248 -6.29 5.02 -9.98
CA GLY A 248 -7.06 4.01 -10.70
C GLY A 248 -8.49 4.43 -11.03
N ALA A 249 -8.78 5.74 -11.10
CA ALA A 249 -10.08 6.26 -11.49
C ALA A 249 -10.16 6.44 -13.01
N GLU A 250 -11.39 6.53 -13.56
CA GLU A 250 -11.60 6.67 -15.01
C GLU A 250 -10.77 7.81 -15.66
N PRO A 251 -10.65 9.03 -15.07
CA PRO A 251 -9.79 10.06 -15.67
C PRO A 251 -8.31 9.71 -15.62
N THR A 252 -7.84 9.06 -14.57
CA THR A 252 -6.41 8.77 -14.37
C THR A 252 -5.93 7.62 -15.23
N VAL A 253 -6.74 6.57 -15.40
CA VAL A 253 -6.39 5.45 -16.30
C VAL A 253 -6.37 5.92 -17.76
N ARG A 254 -7.26 6.85 -18.16
CA ARG A 254 -7.19 7.47 -19.50
C ARG A 254 -5.93 8.29 -19.68
N THR A 255 -5.55 9.09 -18.67
CA THR A 255 -4.30 9.85 -18.70
C THR A 255 -3.12 8.90 -18.81
N ALA A 256 -3.10 7.80 -18.03
CA ALA A 256 -2.04 6.80 -18.10
C ALA A 256 -1.86 6.24 -19.53
N GLY A 257 -2.95 5.85 -20.18
CA GLY A 257 -2.91 5.40 -21.57
C GLY A 257 -2.42 6.48 -22.55
N ALA A 258 -2.86 7.74 -22.37
CA ALA A 258 -2.49 8.84 -23.24
C ALA A 258 -1.02 9.27 -23.13
N VAL A 259 -0.35 9.04 -21.99
CA VAL A 259 1.02 9.47 -21.75
C VAL A 259 2.06 8.35 -21.91
N ALA A 260 1.65 7.09 -22.02
CA ALA A 260 2.56 5.96 -22.19
C ALA A 260 3.35 6.05 -23.53
N ALA A 261 4.60 5.63 -23.51
CA ALA A 261 5.41 5.48 -24.72
C ALA A 261 5.09 4.16 -25.44
N VAL A 262 5.52 4.02 -26.69
CA VAL A 262 5.60 2.72 -27.36
C VAL A 262 6.49 1.80 -26.51
N GLU A 263 6.13 0.53 -26.38
CA GLU A 263 6.79 -0.47 -25.52
C GLU A 263 6.79 -0.08 -24.02
N GLY A 264 6.01 0.90 -23.60
CA GLY A 264 5.92 1.35 -22.21
C GLY A 264 5.19 0.36 -21.30
N ASP A 265 5.30 0.58 -19.99
CA ASP A 265 4.53 -0.13 -18.97
C ASP A 265 3.50 0.80 -18.34
N ILE A 266 2.30 0.30 -18.10
CA ILE A 266 1.27 0.95 -17.30
C ILE A 266 0.94 0.02 -16.12
N SER A 267 1.15 0.51 -14.91
CA SER A 267 0.73 -0.17 -13.68
C SER A 267 -0.43 0.59 -13.05
N ILE A 268 -1.62 -0.02 -13.06
CA ILE A 268 -2.82 0.51 -12.39
C ILE A 268 -2.84 -0.08 -10.99
N VAL A 269 -2.44 0.69 -10.00
CA VAL A 269 -2.29 0.29 -8.60
C VAL A 269 -3.50 0.72 -7.77
N GLY A 270 -4.02 1.92 -8.06
CA GLY A 270 -5.17 2.48 -7.37
C GLY A 270 -6.45 1.71 -7.66
N ILE A 271 -7.38 1.72 -6.71
CA ILE A 271 -8.64 0.96 -6.73
C ILE A 271 -9.85 1.83 -7.01
N GLY A 272 -9.67 2.96 -7.72
CA GLY A 272 -10.72 3.95 -8.01
C GLY A 272 -11.79 3.50 -9.03
N GLY A 273 -11.80 2.24 -9.45
CA GLY A 273 -12.85 1.65 -10.30
C GLY A 273 -12.81 2.02 -11.78
N GLY A 274 -11.76 2.70 -12.23
CA GLY A 274 -11.56 3.03 -13.64
C GLY A 274 -11.14 1.81 -14.47
N ALA A 275 -11.53 1.78 -15.74
CA ALA A 275 -11.14 0.74 -16.70
C ALA A 275 -10.32 1.32 -17.85
N LEU A 276 -9.18 0.70 -18.16
CA LEU A 276 -8.36 1.05 -19.31
C LEU A 276 -8.64 0.06 -20.45
N PRO A 277 -9.24 0.50 -21.57
CA PRO A 277 -9.43 -0.37 -22.73
C PRO A 277 -8.09 -0.76 -23.35
N VAL A 278 -7.86 -2.07 -23.51
CA VAL A 278 -6.67 -2.61 -24.15
C VAL A 278 -7.06 -3.32 -25.44
N GLY A 279 -6.49 -2.87 -26.56
CA GLY A 279 -6.76 -3.44 -27.89
C GLY A 279 -5.93 -2.75 -28.96
N PHE A 280 -5.93 -3.28 -30.18
CA PHE A 280 -5.19 -2.70 -31.28
C PHE A 280 -5.68 -1.27 -31.57
N GLY A 281 -4.76 -0.31 -31.50
CA GLY A 281 -5.06 1.12 -31.75
C GLY A 281 -5.66 1.89 -30.56
N THR A 282 -5.89 1.24 -29.38
CA THR A 282 -6.36 1.95 -28.18
C THR A 282 -5.21 2.51 -27.32
N LEU A 283 -4.06 1.87 -27.38
CA LEU A 283 -2.83 2.26 -26.69
C LEU A 283 -1.66 2.35 -27.70
N PRO A 284 -0.53 2.99 -27.35
CA PRO A 284 0.70 2.87 -28.14
C PRO A 284 1.08 1.41 -28.31
N PHE A 285 1.80 1.09 -29.41
CA PHE A 285 2.20 -0.28 -29.71
C PHE A 285 3.04 -0.89 -28.58
N GLU A 286 2.86 -2.19 -28.31
CA GLU A 286 3.62 -3.00 -27.36
C GLU A 286 3.54 -2.50 -25.90
N VAL A 287 2.56 -1.69 -25.55
CA VAL A 287 2.34 -1.30 -24.15
C VAL A 287 1.88 -2.51 -23.33
N SER A 288 2.56 -2.74 -22.20
CA SER A 288 2.15 -3.74 -21.23
C SER A 288 1.31 -3.08 -20.13
N VAL A 289 0.15 -3.66 -19.80
CA VAL A 289 -0.72 -3.17 -18.72
C VAL A 289 -0.78 -4.20 -17.61
N THR A 290 -0.59 -3.77 -16.36
CA THR A 290 -0.66 -4.62 -15.18
C THR A 290 -1.49 -3.97 -14.08
N ALA A 291 -2.15 -4.82 -13.27
CA ALA A 291 -2.76 -4.44 -12.00
C ALA A 291 -2.03 -5.23 -10.89
N PRO A 292 -0.98 -4.69 -10.30
CA PRO A 292 -0.21 -5.37 -9.27
C PRO A 292 -1.04 -5.50 -7.98
N TYR A 293 -0.78 -6.55 -7.22
CA TYR A 293 -1.40 -6.76 -5.92
C TYR A 293 -0.31 -6.83 -4.86
N TRP A 294 -0.22 -5.74 -4.05
CA TRP A 294 0.73 -5.61 -2.95
C TRP A 294 2.17 -5.93 -3.41
N GLY A 295 2.87 -6.83 -2.69
CA GLY A 295 4.21 -7.32 -3.05
C GLY A 295 4.56 -8.56 -2.23
N SER A 296 5.75 -9.11 -2.44
CA SER A 296 6.27 -10.25 -1.72
C SER A 296 6.91 -9.85 -0.38
N ARG A 297 7.04 -10.82 0.55
CA ARG A 297 7.74 -10.60 1.82
C ARG A 297 9.20 -10.16 1.62
N GLY A 298 9.89 -10.74 0.62
CA GLY A 298 11.26 -10.33 0.29
C GLY A 298 11.33 -8.87 -0.16
N GLU A 299 10.34 -8.41 -0.92
CA GLU A 299 10.27 -7.00 -1.33
C GLU A 299 9.98 -6.06 -0.15
N LEU A 300 9.22 -6.50 0.86
CA LEU A 300 9.05 -5.72 2.09
C LEU A 300 10.38 -5.54 2.82
N ILE A 301 11.21 -6.59 2.92
CA ILE A 301 12.54 -6.49 3.51
C ILE A 301 13.40 -5.47 2.76
N GLU A 302 13.41 -5.54 1.42
CA GLU A 302 14.15 -4.60 0.56
C GLU A 302 13.68 -3.14 0.75
N VAL A 303 12.38 -2.91 0.93
CA VAL A 303 11.82 -1.58 1.19
C VAL A 303 12.22 -1.05 2.58
N LEU A 304 12.19 -1.90 3.60
CA LEU A 304 12.65 -1.53 4.95
C LEU A 304 14.16 -1.22 4.95
N ASP A 305 14.95 -1.96 4.16
CA ASP A 305 16.39 -1.68 3.97
C ASP A 305 16.61 -0.28 3.34
N LEU A 306 15.83 0.07 2.32
CA LEU A 306 15.90 1.40 1.71
C LEU A 306 15.53 2.51 2.71
N ALA A 307 14.56 2.27 3.59
CA ALA A 307 14.19 3.22 4.62
C ALA A 307 15.28 3.35 5.69
N ARG A 308 15.89 2.24 6.14
CA ARG A 308 17.05 2.24 7.06
C ARG A 308 18.26 3.00 6.48
N ALA A 309 18.45 2.88 5.18
CA ALA A 309 19.50 3.63 4.47
C ALA A 309 19.16 5.12 4.26
N GLY A 310 17.96 5.58 4.67
CA GLY A 310 17.49 6.95 4.47
C GLY A 310 17.14 7.30 3.03
N ALA A 311 17.02 6.30 2.14
CA ALA A 311 16.66 6.51 0.74
C ALA A 311 15.16 6.72 0.54
N VAL A 312 14.34 6.25 1.47
CA VAL A 312 12.88 6.38 1.47
C VAL A 312 12.39 6.78 2.85
N SER A 313 11.47 7.72 2.90
CA SER A 313 10.76 8.13 4.10
C SER A 313 9.29 8.37 3.81
N VAL A 314 8.42 8.16 4.78
CA VAL A 314 6.99 8.42 4.64
C VAL A 314 6.62 9.69 5.40
N HIS A 315 5.95 10.61 4.73
CA HIS A 315 5.36 11.76 5.41
C HIS A 315 4.11 11.28 6.15
N THR A 316 4.08 11.40 7.48
CA THR A 316 3.02 10.83 8.33
C THR A 316 2.33 11.89 9.19
N GLU A 317 1.00 11.70 9.40
CA GLU A 317 0.20 12.36 10.40
C GLU A 317 -0.26 11.30 11.41
N THR A 318 -0.01 11.51 12.72
CA THR A 318 -0.35 10.52 13.76
C THR A 318 -1.66 10.86 14.47
N TYR A 319 -2.40 9.85 14.90
CA TYR A 319 -3.66 9.91 15.60
C TYR A 319 -3.70 8.85 16.70
N SER A 320 -4.39 9.11 17.80
CA SER A 320 -4.75 8.06 18.77
C SER A 320 -5.79 7.09 18.20
N LEU A 321 -5.97 5.93 18.84
CA LEU A 321 -7.02 4.99 18.42
C LEU A 321 -8.42 5.61 18.52
N ASP A 322 -8.67 6.44 19.52
CA ASP A 322 -9.96 7.12 19.70
C ASP A 322 -10.24 8.17 18.59
N GLU A 323 -9.19 8.67 17.93
CA GLU A 323 -9.28 9.59 16.78
C GLU A 323 -9.29 8.86 15.41
N ALA A 324 -9.20 7.54 15.39
CA ALA A 324 -9.17 6.79 14.15
C ALA A 324 -10.37 7.06 13.21
N PRO A 325 -11.63 7.22 13.68
CA PRO A 325 -12.74 7.62 12.82
C PRO A 325 -12.48 8.97 12.12
N LEU A 326 -11.91 9.95 12.82
CA LEU A 326 -11.55 11.26 12.25
C LEU A 326 -10.46 11.11 11.17
N ALA A 327 -9.47 10.23 11.37
CA ALA A 327 -8.44 9.96 10.37
C ALA A 327 -9.05 9.42 9.06
N TYR A 328 -10.04 8.51 9.14
CA TYR A 328 -10.77 8.02 7.97
C TYR A 328 -11.61 9.10 7.29
N GLU A 329 -12.30 9.97 8.06
CA GLU A 329 -13.04 11.12 7.50
C GLU A 329 -12.10 12.07 6.73
N ARG A 330 -10.94 12.39 7.30
CA ARG A 330 -9.92 13.25 6.67
C ARG A 330 -9.33 12.60 5.42
N LEU A 331 -9.07 11.28 5.46
CA LEU A 331 -8.59 10.53 4.31
C LEU A 331 -9.62 10.54 3.18
N HIS A 332 -10.89 10.26 3.48
CA HIS A 332 -11.98 10.29 2.51
C HIS A 332 -12.16 11.69 1.88
N ALA A 333 -12.00 12.74 2.68
CA ALA A 333 -12.05 14.13 2.22
C ALA A 333 -10.78 14.59 1.46
N GLY A 334 -9.78 13.72 1.27
CA GLY A 334 -8.51 14.04 0.61
C GLY A 334 -7.59 14.98 1.40
N LYS A 335 -7.84 15.15 2.71
CA LYS A 335 -7.14 16.10 3.60
C LYS A 335 -5.91 15.53 4.31
N ILE A 336 -5.54 14.29 4.04
CA ILE A 336 -4.28 13.70 4.51
C ILE A 336 -3.19 13.99 3.48
N ASN A 337 -2.09 14.58 3.97
CA ASN A 337 -0.89 14.79 3.16
C ASN A 337 0.15 13.73 3.53
N GLY A 338 0.40 12.78 2.63
CA GLY A 338 1.20 11.58 2.91
C GLY A 338 0.34 10.44 3.48
N ARG A 339 0.64 9.94 4.68
CA ARG A 339 -0.02 8.78 5.30
C ARG A 339 -0.51 9.11 6.72
N ALA A 340 -1.74 8.72 7.06
CA ALA A 340 -2.19 8.73 8.45
C ALA A 340 -1.79 7.43 9.15
N VAL A 341 -1.37 7.55 10.40
CA VAL A 341 -0.94 6.43 11.26
C VAL A 341 -1.66 6.54 12.60
N ILE A 342 -2.31 5.45 12.99
CA ILE A 342 -2.95 5.31 14.31
C ILE A 342 -1.94 4.73 15.29
N LEU A 343 -1.93 5.24 16.53
CA LEU A 343 -1.13 4.76 17.64
C LEU A 343 -2.05 4.08 18.66
N PRO A 344 -2.29 2.75 18.54
CA PRO A 344 -3.29 2.09 19.39
C PRO A 344 -2.92 2.02 20.86
N ASN A 345 -1.62 2.07 21.17
CA ASN A 345 -1.07 2.03 22.53
C ASN A 345 -0.28 3.30 22.87
N GLY A 346 -0.48 4.39 22.13
CA GLY A 346 0.19 5.67 22.32
C GLY A 346 -0.61 6.65 23.16
#